data_dae26df2fc1834081b0a72994cca88ca
#
_entry.id   dae26df2fc1834081b0a72994cca88ca
#
_cell.length_a   1.000
_cell.length_b   1.000
_cell.length_c   1.000
_cell.angle_alpha   90.00
_cell.angle_beta   90.00
_cell.angle_gamma   90.00
#
_symmetry.space_group_name_H-M   'P 1'
#
loop_
_entity.id
_entity.type
_entity.pdbx_description
1 polymer ?
#
loop_
_entity_poly.entity_id
_entity_poly.type
_entity_poly.pdbx_seq_one_letter_code
_entity_poly.pdbx_strand_id
1 'polypeptide(L)'
;MLLLVGLEKKAQNYPSELSGGEQQRVAIARALVNNPSTIIADEPTGNLDPERSMEIMTLLVKINQLGTTVLVVTHEKDLVNKFEKRVITIDQGRIVNDSVGGYVGGHIHG
;
A
#
# COMPACT_ATOMS: atom_id res chain seq x y z
N MET A 1 1.70 9.56 -4.69
CA MET A 1 1.61 8.38 -3.82
C MET A 1 2.86 7.53 -4.00
N LEU A 2 3.42 7.09 -2.92
CA LEU A 2 4.60 6.25 -2.95
C LEU A 2 4.26 4.87 -2.43
N LEU A 3 4.66 3.84 -3.16
CA LEU A 3 4.43 2.45 -2.77
C LEU A 3 5.76 1.82 -2.36
N LEU A 4 5.82 1.32 -1.14
CA LEU A 4 6.96 0.56 -0.66
C LEU A 4 6.60 -0.92 -0.66
N VAL A 5 7.38 -1.70 -1.38
CA VAL A 5 7.14 -3.14 -1.48
C VAL A 5 8.25 -3.87 -0.75
N GLY A 6 7.87 -4.64 0.24
CA GLY A 6 8.81 -5.50 0.93
C GLY A 6 8.81 -6.88 0.29
N LEU A 7 10.00 -7.39 0.04
CA LEU A 7 10.14 -8.72 -0.55
C LEU A 7 10.18 -9.82 0.50
N GLU A 8 10.48 -9.45 1.72
CA GLU A 8 10.53 -10.43 2.78
C GLU A 8 9.14 -10.83 3.18
N LYS A 9 8.87 -12.10 3.17
CA LYS A 9 7.59 -12.59 3.63
C LYS A 9 7.60 -12.67 5.13
N LYS A 10 6.64 -12.03 5.75
CA LYS A 10 6.40 -12.20 7.15
C LYS A 10 5.22 -13.10 7.33
N ALA A 11 5.34 -14.06 8.22
CA ALA A 11 4.18 -14.82 8.63
C ALA A 11 3.31 -13.89 9.43
N GLN A 12 2.22 -13.48 8.86
CA GLN A 12 1.31 -12.55 9.49
C GLN A 12 0.09 -13.30 9.93
N ASN A 13 -0.13 -13.33 11.22
CA ASN A 13 -1.37 -13.87 11.74
C ASN A 13 -2.23 -12.70 12.12
N TYR A 14 -3.13 -12.34 11.22
CA TYR A 14 -4.06 -11.29 11.53
C TYR A 14 -5.20 -11.87 12.35
N PRO A 15 -5.70 -11.14 13.33
CA PRO A 15 -6.92 -11.57 13.98
C PRO A 15 -8.01 -11.67 12.94
N SER A 16 -8.99 -12.47 13.19
CA SER A 16 -10.11 -12.61 12.30
C SER A 16 -10.75 -11.25 12.07
N GLU A 17 -10.83 -10.85 10.81
CA GLU A 17 -11.32 -9.54 10.47
C GLU A 17 -12.69 -9.67 9.87
N LEU A 18 -13.71 -9.42 10.65
CA LEU A 18 -15.07 -9.58 10.19
C LEU A 18 -15.48 -8.53 9.18
N SER A 19 -14.90 -7.36 9.26
CA SER A 19 -15.26 -6.27 8.36
C SER A 19 -14.02 -5.49 8.00
N GLY A 20 -13.04 -6.20 7.44
CA GLY A 20 -11.73 -5.62 7.18
C GLY A 20 -11.80 -4.35 6.36
N GLY A 21 -12.61 -4.34 5.30
CA GLY A 21 -12.74 -3.15 4.46
C GLY A 21 -13.32 -1.97 5.20
N GLU A 22 -14.33 -2.21 6.03
CA GLU A 22 -14.93 -1.14 6.82
C GLU A 22 -13.98 -0.64 7.87
N GLN A 23 -13.25 -1.53 8.52
CA GLN A 23 -12.27 -1.13 9.51
C GLN A 23 -11.18 -0.30 8.89
N GLN A 24 -10.73 -0.65 7.70
CA GLN A 24 -9.73 0.14 7.01
C GLN A 24 -10.25 1.51 6.64
N ARG A 25 -11.48 1.60 6.18
CA ARG A 25 -12.07 2.90 5.87
C ARG A 25 -12.19 3.78 7.10
N VAL A 26 -12.56 3.19 8.23
CA VAL A 26 -12.63 3.94 9.48
C VAL A 26 -11.25 4.42 9.89
N ALA A 27 -10.24 3.57 9.77
CA ALA A 27 -8.89 3.95 10.12
C ALA A 27 -8.40 5.10 9.25
N ILE A 28 -8.67 5.05 7.96
CA ILE A 28 -8.30 6.12 7.05
C ILE A 28 -9.04 7.42 7.40
N ALA A 29 -10.32 7.31 7.71
CA ALA A 29 -11.11 8.49 8.08
C ALA A 29 -10.56 9.13 9.35
N ARG A 30 -10.18 8.30 10.33
CA ARG A 30 -9.59 8.82 11.56
C ARG A 30 -8.27 9.53 11.31
N ALA A 31 -7.48 8.98 10.41
CA ALA A 31 -6.20 9.61 10.06
C ALA A 31 -6.43 10.98 9.44
N LEU A 32 -7.53 11.16 8.71
CA LEU A 32 -7.83 12.42 8.03
C LEU A 32 -8.41 13.50 8.94
N VAL A 33 -8.89 13.13 10.12
CA VAL A 33 -9.57 14.08 11.00
C VAL A 33 -8.69 15.27 11.34
N ASN A 34 -7.39 15.04 11.52
CA ASN A 34 -6.46 16.10 11.88
C ASN A 34 -5.84 16.78 10.66
N ASN A 35 -6.37 16.51 9.49
CA ASN A 35 -5.93 17.16 8.26
C ASN A 35 -4.42 17.04 8.05
N PRO A 36 -3.88 15.82 8.05
CA PRO A 36 -2.43 15.62 7.97
C PRO A 36 -1.90 15.94 6.59
N SER A 37 -0.62 16.26 6.52
CA SER A 37 0.04 16.43 5.23
C SER A 37 0.48 15.09 4.64
N THR A 38 0.63 14.07 5.47
CA THR A 38 1.10 12.75 5.04
C THR A 38 0.33 11.66 5.78
N ILE A 39 -0.05 10.65 5.03
CA ILE A 39 -0.66 9.44 5.57
C ILE A 39 0.24 8.27 5.24
N ILE A 40 0.49 7.42 6.24
CA ILE A 40 1.22 6.18 6.05
C ILE A 40 0.24 5.04 6.26
N ALA A 41 0.05 4.24 5.21
CA ALA A 41 -0.84 3.09 5.26
C ALA A 41 0.02 1.83 5.20
N ASP A 42 0.01 1.07 6.30
CA ASP A 42 0.82 -0.13 6.42
C ASP A 42 -0.07 -1.34 6.17
N GLU A 43 0.20 -2.04 5.09
CA GLU A 43 -0.58 -3.19 4.66
C GLU A 43 -2.08 -2.89 4.64
N PRO A 44 -2.48 -1.82 3.93
CA PRO A 44 -3.88 -1.36 4.03
C PRO A 44 -4.87 -2.33 3.43
N THR A 45 -4.43 -3.27 2.63
CA THR A 45 -5.31 -4.24 1.99
C THR A 45 -5.09 -5.65 2.52
N GLY A 46 -4.40 -5.79 3.64
CA GLY A 46 -4.15 -7.11 4.23
C GLY A 46 -5.46 -7.81 4.56
N ASN A 47 -5.57 -9.08 4.16
CA ASN A 47 -6.74 -9.91 4.40
C ASN A 47 -8.01 -9.45 3.70
N LEU A 48 -7.92 -8.55 2.76
CA LEU A 48 -9.08 -8.14 1.96
C LEU A 48 -9.09 -8.91 0.66
N ASP A 49 -10.29 -9.17 0.15
CA ASP A 49 -10.43 -9.75 -1.17
C ASP A 49 -10.02 -8.73 -2.25
N PRO A 50 -9.85 -9.17 -3.50
CA PRO A 50 -9.36 -8.25 -4.54
C PRO A 50 -10.26 -7.04 -4.74
N GLU A 51 -11.56 -7.21 -4.64
CA GLU A 51 -12.48 -6.09 -4.86
C GLU A 51 -12.34 -5.04 -3.78
N ARG A 52 -12.31 -5.47 -2.52
CA ARG A 52 -12.16 -4.54 -1.42
C ARG A 52 -10.78 -3.91 -1.38
N SER A 53 -9.77 -4.68 -1.77
CA SER A 53 -8.43 -4.14 -1.89
C SER A 53 -8.39 -2.98 -2.88
N MET A 54 -9.06 -3.14 -4.02
CA MET A 54 -9.11 -2.07 -5.01
C MET A 54 -9.85 -0.85 -4.49
N GLU A 55 -10.92 -1.08 -3.71
CA GLU A 55 -11.66 0.04 -3.12
C GLU A 55 -10.79 0.86 -2.19
N ILE A 56 -10.03 0.19 -1.34
CA ILE A 56 -9.14 0.87 -0.40
C ILE A 56 -8.04 1.63 -1.13
N MET A 57 -7.41 1.00 -2.11
CA MET A 57 -6.36 1.67 -2.86
C MET A 57 -6.91 2.86 -3.66
N THR A 58 -8.10 2.72 -4.22
CA THR A 58 -8.73 3.82 -4.95
C THR A 58 -8.99 4.99 -4.01
N LEU A 59 -9.43 4.69 -2.79
CA LEU A 59 -9.64 5.74 -1.79
C LEU A 59 -8.33 6.46 -1.48
N LEU A 60 -7.24 5.73 -1.30
CA LEU A 60 -5.94 6.32 -1.01
C LEU A 60 -5.46 7.19 -2.18
N VAL A 61 -5.70 6.75 -3.40
CA VAL A 61 -5.34 7.56 -4.57
C VAL A 61 -6.14 8.87 -4.57
N LYS A 62 -7.43 8.81 -4.26
CA LYS A 62 -8.24 10.02 -4.19
C LYS A 62 -7.74 10.99 -3.13
N ILE A 63 -7.37 10.48 -1.97
CA ILE A 63 -6.82 11.30 -0.90
C ILE A 63 -5.54 11.98 -1.38
N ASN A 64 -4.70 11.25 -2.08
CA ASN A 64 -3.48 11.82 -2.64
C ASN A 64 -3.79 12.91 -3.65
N GLN A 65 -4.80 12.71 -4.48
CA GLN A 65 -5.19 13.70 -5.48
C GLN A 65 -5.70 14.98 -4.84
N LEU A 66 -6.20 14.90 -3.63
CA LEU A 66 -6.66 16.07 -2.90
C LEU A 66 -5.54 16.83 -2.19
N GLY A 67 -4.30 16.37 -2.33
CA GLY A 67 -3.15 17.09 -1.82
C GLY A 67 -2.42 16.44 -0.66
N THR A 68 -2.92 15.32 -0.15
CA THR A 68 -2.25 14.61 0.93
C THR A 68 -1.20 13.68 0.36
N THR A 69 -0.01 13.69 0.94
CA THR A 69 1.02 12.72 0.57
C THR A 69 0.63 11.36 1.14
N VAL A 70 0.64 10.34 0.33
CA VAL A 70 0.26 9.00 0.76
C VAL A 70 1.43 8.05 0.53
N LEU A 71 1.81 7.34 1.58
CA LEU A 71 2.83 6.31 1.54
C LEU A 71 2.16 4.98 1.89
N VAL A 72 2.25 4.00 1.00
CA VAL A 72 1.67 2.68 1.23
C VAL A 72 2.80 1.67 1.36
N VAL A 73 2.76 0.88 2.43
CA VAL A 73 3.71 -0.20 2.66
C VAL A 73 2.98 -1.51 2.47
N THR A 74 3.47 -2.36 1.57
CA THR A 74 2.76 -3.60 1.27
C THR A 74 3.73 -4.67 0.77
N HIS A 75 3.30 -5.93 0.85
CA HIS A 75 3.99 -7.07 0.23
C HIS A 75 3.24 -7.56 -1.02
N GLU A 76 2.16 -6.93 -1.38
CA GLU A 76 1.29 -7.41 -2.47
C GLU A 76 1.75 -6.82 -3.79
N LYS A 77 2.63 -7.54 -4.46
CA LYS A 77 3.25 -7.08 -5.70
C LYS A 77 2.24 -6.88 -6.82
N ASP A 78 1.29 -7.79 -6.92
CA ASP A 78 0.29 -7.69 -7.99
C ASP A 78 -0.57 -6.46 -7.83
N LEU A 79 -0.88 -6.11 -6.58
CA LEU A 79 -1.67 -4.92 -6.31
C LEU A 79 -0.90 -3.67 -6.71
N VAL A 80 0.38 -3.64 -6.38
CA VAL A 80 1.22 -2.49 -6.69
C VAL A 80 1.29 -2.24 -8.19
N ASN A 81 1.32 -3.32 -8.98
CA ASN A 81 1.43 -3.19 -10.43
C ASN A 81 0.19 -2.60 -11.08
N LYS A 82 -0.92 -2.55 -10.37
CA LYS A 82 -2.15 -1.97 -10.91
C LYS A 82 -2.18 -0.46 -10.80
N PHE A 83 -1.23 0.12 -10.10
CA PHE A 83 -1.18 1.56 -9.90
C PHE A 83 0.13 2.09 -10.43
N GLU A 84 0.07 3.06 -11.33
CA GLU A 84 1.27 3.61 -11.96
C GLU A 84 1.84 4.70 -11.07
N LYS A 85 2.40 4.30 -9.95
CA LYS A 85 2.96 5.21 -8.96
C LYS A 85 4.42 4.87 -8.73
N ARG A 86 5.10 5.73 -7.98
CA ARG A 86 6.49 5.45 -7.62
C ARG A 86 6.53 4.29 -6.65
N VAL A 87 7.37 3.32 -6.95
CA VAL A 87 7.51 2.10 -6.16
C VAL A 87 8.96 1.96 -5.72
N ILE A 88 9.15 1.83 -4.42
CA ILE A 88 10.47 1.50 -3.88
C ILE A 88 10.39 0.09 -3.33
N THR A 89 11.27 -0.77 -3.84
CA THR A 89 11.32 -2.16 -3.43
C THR A 89 12.43 -2.34 -2.40
N ILE A 90 12.09 -2.95 -1.28
CA ILE A 90 13.01 -3.14 -0.16
C ILE A 90 13.19 -4.63 0.08
N ASP A 91 14.43 -5.06 0.17
CA ASP A 91 14.79 -6.44 0.46
C ASP A 91 15.89 -6.46 1.51
N GLN A 92 15.63 -7.15 2.60
CA GLN A 92 16.59 -7.28 3.70
C GLN A 92 17.14 -5.92 4.15
N GLY A 93 16.23 -4.96 4.29
CA GLY A 93 16.60 -3.65 4.80
C GLY A 93 17.28 -2.75 3.79
N ARG A 94 17.35 -3.14 2.53
CA ARG A 94 18.01 -2.36 1.50
C ARG A 94 17.05 -2.03 0.38
N ILE A 95 17.20 -0.84 -0.19
CA ILE A 95 16.46 -0.46 -1.37
C ILE A 95 17.14 -1.14 -2.57
N VAL A 96 16.38 -1.99 -3.25
CA VAL A 96 16.90 -2.72 -4.41
C VAL A 96 16.33 -2.21 -5.71
N ASN A 97 15.30 -1.39 -5.67
CA ASN A 97 14.75 -0.77 -6.87
C ASN A 97 13.92 0.46 -6.50
N ASP A 98 13.91 1.42 -7.40
CA ASP A 98 13.11 2.64 -7.24
C ASP A 98 12.67 3.03 -8.65
N SER A 99 11.40 2.85 -8.95
CA SER A 99 10.89 3.09 -10.30
C SER A 99 9.48 3.64 -10.26
N VAL A 100 9.05 4.18 -11.38
CA VAL A 100 7.68 4.61 -11.55
C VAL A 100 7.01 3.65 -12.52
N GLY A 101 5.78 3.28 -12.22
CA GLY A 101 5.00 2.44 -13.12
C GLY A 101 4.81 1.02 -12.68
N GLY A 102 5.30 0.66 -11.51
CA GLY A 102 5.03 -0.65 -10.96
C GLY A 102 6.25 -1.35 -10.39
N TYR A 103 6.02 -2.56 -9.97
CA TYR A 103 7.06 -3.38 -9.35
C TYR A 103 7.90 -4.05 -10.43
N VAL A 104 9.21 -3.87 -10.37
CA VAL A 104 10.12 -4.48 -11.34
C VAL A 104 11.21 -5.31 -10.68
N GLY A 105 11.07 -5.59 -9.40
CA GLY A 105 12.17 -6.22 -8.66
C GLY A 105 12.56 -7.59 -9.15
N GLY A 106 11.63 -8.37 -9.64
CA GLY A 106 11.89 -9.77 -9.90
C GLY A 106 12.66 -10.08 -11.15
N HIS A 107 12.77 -9.15 -12.09
CA HIS A 107 13.43 -9.48 -13.36
C HIS A 107 14.46 -8.50 -13.75
N ILE A 108 14.96 -7.87 -12.81
CA ILE A 108 16.00 -6.95 -13.06
C ILE A 108 17.27 -7.62 -13.35
N HIS A 109 17.31 -8.47 -13.07
CA HIS A 109 18.29 -8.97 -13.19
C HIS A 109 18.71 -9.17 -14.02
N GLY A 110 18.11 -8.98 -13.94
CA GLY A 110 18.89 -9.30 -14.98
C GLY A 110 19.38 -8.53 -15.09
#